data_56166c3b755bb667b98373c2a6b60964
#
_entry.id   56166c3b755bb667b98373c2a6b60964
#
_cell.length_a   1.000
_cell.length_b   1.000
_cell.length_c   1.000
_cell.angle_alpha   90.00
_cell.angle_beta   90.00
_cell.angle_gamma   90.00
#
_symmetry.space_group_name_H-M   'P 1'
#
loop_
_entity.id
_entity.type
_entity.pdbx_description
1 polymer ?
#
loop_
_entity_poly.entity_id
_entity_poly.type
_entity_poly.pdbx_seq_one_letter_code
_entity_poly.pdbx_strand_id
1 'polypeptide(L)'
;MRRSFAKLQIVAFALIIVFQSQAQTGDAIFPRGELSTAKNHTGNIWLKELSVGDPTFDPSIAVATYDAGAKLDWHIHPGGQVLLITEGTGYYQERGKPIQVVRKGDVIKCLPGVEHWHGASPKSGFAYIAVTPTQKGKTVWLEPVADKDYNSVK
;
A
#
# COMPACT_ATOMS: atom_id res chain seq x y z
N MET A 1 -53.37 37.84 48.91
CA MET A 1 -53.26 36.65 48.03
C MET A 1 -52.12 36.90 47.03
N ARG A 2 -50.93 36.31 47.26
CA ARG A 2 -49.77 36.38 46.35
C ARG A 2 -49.71 35.11 45.56
N ARG A 3 -49.89 35.18 44.23
CA ARG A 3 -49.72 34.05 43.34
C ARG A 3 -48.26 33.93 42.95
N SER A 4 -47.63 32.81 43.35
CA SER A 4 -46.26 32.45 42.98
C SER A 4 -46.28 31.76 41.58
N PHE A 5 -45.61 32.34 40.61
CA PHE A 5 -45.43 31.70 39.29
C PHE A 5 -44.13 30.89 39.33
N ALA A 6 -44.24 29.57 39.31
CA ALA A 6 -43.10 28.70 39.16
C ALA A 6 -42.61 28.74 37.69
N LYS A 7 -41.38 29.16 37.48
CA LYS A 7 -40.75 29.12 36.16
C LYS A 7 -40.25 27.70 35.90
N LEU A 8 -40.88 27.04 34.93
CA LEU A 8 -40.43 25.72 34.41
C LEU A 8 -39.25 25.96 33.50
N GLN A 9 -38.05 25.55 33.91
CA GLN A 9 -36.88 25.53 33.05
C GLN A 9 -36.87 24.22 32.24
N ILE A 10 -37.05 24.32 30.92
CA ILE A 10 -36.88 23.19 29.99
C ILE A 10 -35.40 23.10 29.66
N VAL A 11 -34.74 22.07 30.16
CA VAL A 11 -33.37 21.73 29.78
C VAL A 11 -33.46 20.88 28.53
N ALA A 12 -33.12 21.46 27.38
CA ALA A 12 -33.02 20.71 26.11
C ALA A 12 -31.70 19.95 26.12
N PHE A 13 -31.77 18.63 26.25
CA PHE A 13 -30.64 17.75 25.99
C PHE A 13 -30.44 17.62 24.47
N ALA A 14 -29.41 18.27 23.96
CA ALA A 14 -28.98 18.07 22.57
C ALA A 14 -28.26 16.72 22.48
N LEU A 15 -28.91 15.72 21.87
CA LEU A 15 -28.32 14.42 21.57
C LEU A 15 -27.34 14.61 20.39
N ILE A 16 -26.03 14.70 20.68
CA ILE A 16 -24.99 14.71 19.64
C ILE A 16 -24.84 13.28 19.13
N ILE A 17 -25.46 12.96 18.00
CA ILE A 17 -25.25 11.72 17.28
C ILE A 17 -23.91 11.84 16.55
N VAL A 18 -22.86 11.26 17.13
CA VAL A 18 -21.60 11.09 16.44
C VAL A 18 -21.77 9.98 15.41
N PHE A 19 -21.93 10.35 14.15
CA PHE A 19 -21.79 9.39 13.05
C PHE A 19 -20.32 8.94 12.99
N GLN A 20 -20.00 7.83 13.61
CA GLN A 20 -18.77 7.12 13.30
C GLN A 20 -18.90 6.60 11.88
N SER A 21 -18.28 7.28 10.93
CA SER A 21 -18.06 6.73 9.61
C SER A 21 -17.21 5.46 9.79
N GLN A 22 -17.86 4.31 9.81
CA GLN A 22 -17.19 3.02 9.62
C GLN A 22 -16.64 3.07 8.20
N ALA A 23 -15.34 3.32 8.07
CA ALA A 23 -14.65 3.05 6.83
C ALA A 23 -14.96 1.57 6.52
N GLN A 24 -15.72 1.34 5.44
CA GLN A 24 -16.01 0.01 4.95
C GLN A 24 -14.66 -0.59 4.59
N THR A 25 -14.11 -1.41 5.49
CA THR A 25 -13.03 -2.34 5.17
C THR A 25 -13.67 -3.37 4.27
N GLY A 26 -13.74 -3.06 2.97
CA GLY A 26 -14.10 -4.07 1.99
C GLY A 26 -13.12 -5.22 2.20
N ASP A 27 -13.63 -6.43 2.39
CA ASP A 27 -12.81 -7.61 2.55
C ASP A 27 -11.79 -7.65 1.42
N ALA A 28 -10.51 -7.84 1.76
CA ALA A 28 -9.45 -7.94 0.77
C ALA A 28 -9.80 -9.07 -0.21
N ILE A 29 -9.71 -8.81 -1.52
CA ILE A 29 -10.06 -9.77 -2.57
C ILE A 29 -9.22 -11.05 -2.43
N PHE A 30 -7.97 -10.92 -1.98
CA PHE A 30 -7.04 -12.02 -1.76
C PHE A 30 -6.49 -12.00 -0.33
N PRO A 31 -6.14 -13.16 0.25
CA PRO A 31 -5.55 -13.22 1.59
C PRO A 31 -4.23 -12.45 1.65
N ARG A 32 -3.95 -11.86 2.79
CA ARG A 32 -2.73 -11.07 3.07
C ARG A 32 -1.43 -11.88 2.85
N GLY A 33 -1.47 -13.18 3.08
CA GLY A 33 -0.30 -14.06 2.97
C GLY A 33 0.55 -14.09 4.24
N GLU A 34 1.82 -14.49 4.09
CA GLU A 34 2.76 -14.70 5.18
C GLU A 34 3.71 -13.51 5.33
N LEU A 35 4.17 -13.25 6.55
CA LEU A 35 5.15 -12.20 6.82
C LEU A 35 6.48 -12.56 6.16
N SER A 36 7.00 -11.66 5.33
CA SER A 36 8.29 -11.82 4.69
C SER A 36 9.44 -11.83 5.70
N THR A 37 10.34 -12.79 5.56
CA THR A 37 11.61 -12.87 6.32
C THR A 37 12.82 -12.47 5.47
N ALA A 38 12.60 -12.02 4.25
CA ALA A 38 13.65 -11.55 3.35
C ALA A 38 14.38 -10.33 3.93
N LYS A 39 15.59 -10.04 3.41
CA LYS A 39 16.44 -8.92 3.88
C LYS A 39 16.43 -7.72 2.94
N ASN A 40 15.60 -7.76 1.92
CA ASN A 40 15.51 -6.77 0.85
C ASN A 40 14.34 -5.78 1.04
N HIS A 41 14.00 -5.52 2.29
CA HIS A 41 12.95 -4.55 2.64
C HIS A 41 13.12 -4.00 4.06
N THR A 42 12.46 -2.87 4.31
CA THR A 42 12.29 -2.26 5.64
C THR A 42 10.83 -2.35 6.05
N GLY A 43 10.56 -2.62 7.33
CA GLY A 43 9.20 -2.74 7.89
C GLY A 43 8.56 -4.09 7.58
N ASN A 44 7.28 -4.23 7.89
CA ASN A 44 6.55 -5.48 7.70
C ASN A 44 5.89 -5.53 6.32
N ILE A 45 6.17 -6.61 5.60
CA ILE A 45 5.58 -6.92 4.30
C ILE A 45 5.07 -8.35 4.32
N TRP A 46 3.83 -8.57 3.89
CA TRP A 46 3.24 -9.89 3.73
C TRP A 46 3.12 -10.22 2.25
N LEU A 47 3.39 -11.46 1.92
CA LEU A 47 3.37 -11.94 0.55
C LEU A 47 2.47 -13.17 0.43
N LYS A 48 1.63 -13.18 -0.61
CA LYS A 48 0.86 -14.33 -1.04
C LYS A 48 1.09 -14.57 -2.52
N GLU A 49 1.73 -15.66 -2.85
CA GLU A 49 1.81 -16.12 -4.23
C GLU A 49 0.45 -16.67 -4.64
N LEU A 50 -0.10 -16.17 -5.75
CA LEU A 50 -1.36 -16.58 -6.34
C LEU A 50 -1.14 -17.51 -7.52
N SER A 51 -0.07 -17.29 -8.30
CA SER A 51 0.31 -18.10 -9.45
C SER A 51 1.82 -18.08 -9.63
N VAL A 52 2.40 -19.24 -9.81
CA VAL A 52 3.81 -19.39 -10.21
C VAL A 52 3.88 -19.30 -11.72
N GLY A 53 4.80 -18.48 -12.24
CA GLY A 53 5.05 -18.44 -13.69
C GLY A 53 5.62 -19.76 -14.19
N ASP A 54 5.14 -20.21 -15.35
CA ASP A 54 5.58 -21.44 -16.00
C ASP A 54 5.76 -21.20 -17.54
N PRO A 55 6.24 -22.18 -18.31
CA PRO A 55 6.42 -22.02 -19.76
C PRO A 55 5.13 -21.72 -20.55
N THR A 56 3.96 -22.04 -20.00
CA THR A 56 2.65 -21.79 -20.64
C THR A 56 2.11 -20.42 -20.22
N PHE A 57 2.24 -20.08 -18.93
CA PHE A 57 1.82 -18.82 -18.35
C PHE A 57 3.02 -18.16 -17.66
N ASP A 58 3.81 -17.40 -18.42
CA ASP A 58 5.05 -16.78 -17.95
C ASP A 58 4.92 -15.98 -16.66
N PRO A 59 3.94 -15.05 -16.47
CA PRO A 59 3.97 -14.19 -15.29
C PRO A 59 3.68 -14.96 -14.01
N SER A 60 4.54 -14.77 -12.98
CA SER A 60 4.11 -14.99 -11.60
C SER A 60 3.15 -13.88 -11.19
N ILE A 61 2.19 -14.23 -10.34
CA ILE A 61 1.22 -13.29 -9.77
C ILE A 61 1.25 -13.42 -8.25
N ALA A 62 1.46 -12.30 -7.56
CA ALA A 62 1.51 -12.27 -6.10
C ALA A 62 0.78 -11.04 -5.54
N VAL A 63 0.20 -11.20 -4.37
CA VAL A 63 -0.26 -10.07 -3.53
C VAL A 63 0.84 -9.70 -2.58
N ALA A 64 1.12 -8.40 -2.48
CA ALA A 64 1.98 -7.84 -1.45
C ALA A 64 1.20 -6.82 -0.63
N THR A 65 1.29 -6.93 0.70
CA THR A 65 0.64 -6.04 1.66
C THR A 65 1.70 -5.46 2.59
N TYR A 66 1.68 -4.18 2.79
CA TYR A 66 2.67 -3.40 3.52
C TYR A 66 2.04 -2.69 4.71
N ASP A 67 2.68 -2.72 5.85
CA ASP A 67 2.38 -1.76 6.92
C ASP A 67 2.84 -0.36 6.50
N ALA A 68 2.27 0.67 7.13
CA ALA A 68 2.68 2.05 6.93
C ALA A 68 4.20 2.20 7.14
N GLY A 69 4.88 2.84 6.20
CA GLY A 69 6.33 3.03 6.23
C GLY A 69 7.17 1.87 5.70
N ALA A 70 6.59 0.69 5.45
CA ALA A 70 7.32 -0.44 4.89
C ALA A 70 7.63 -0.22 3.40
N LYS A 71 8.85 -0.60 2.98
CA LYS A 71 9.32 -0.38 1.60
C LYS A 71 10.30 -1.45 1.19
N LEU A 72 10.30 -1.78 -0.10
CA LEU A 72 11.34 -2.61 -0.73
C LEU A 72 12.63 -1.81 -0.95
N ASP A 73 13.73 -2.50 -1.02
CA ASP A 73 15.00 -1.96 -1.50
C ASP A 73 14.90 -1.64 -3.00
N TRP A 74 15.84 -0.86 -3.52
CA TRP A 74 16.01 -0.68 -4.94
C TRP A 74 16.17 -2.03 -5.62
N HIS A 75 15.52 -2.20 -6.78
CA HIS A 75 15.60 -3.46 -7.52
C HIS A 75 15.29 -3.27 -9.01
N ILE A 76 15.54 -4.34 -9.76
CA ILE A 76 15.32 -4.40 -11.21
C ILE A 76 14.54 -5.67 -11.52
N HIS A 77 13.53 -5.57 -12.36
CA HIS A 77 12.89 -6.70 -13.01
C HIS A 77 13.35 -6.78 -14.48
N PRO A 78 14.12 -7.82 -14.90
CA PRO A 78 14.59 -7.95 -16.28
C PRO A 78 13.46 -7.98 -17.31
N GLY A 79 12.32 -8.56 -16.96
CA GLY A 79 11.10 -8.60 -17.78
C GLY A 79 10.13 -7.45 -17.57
N GLY A 80 10.43 -6.54 -16.63
CA GLY A 80 9.47 -5.56 -16.14
C GLY A 80 8.47 -6.15 -15.14
N GLN A 81 7.55 -5.32 -14.65
CA GLN A 81 6.50 -5.72 -13.71
C GLN A 81 5.30 -4.79 -13.87
N VAL A 82 4.10 -5.29 -13.65
CA VAL A 82 2.89 -4.47 -13.51
C VAL A 82 2.39 -4.58 -12.08
N LEU A 83 2.11 -3.43 -11.46
CA LEU A 83 1.48 -3.35 -10.13
C LEU A 83 0.06 -2.81 -10.29
N LEU A 84 -0.91 -3.56 -9.81
CA LEU A 84 -2.32 -3.16 -9.71
C LEU A 84 -2.59 -2.78 -8.26
N ILE A 85 -2.71 -1.50 -7.96
CA ILE A 85 -2.84 -1.01 -6.59
C ILE A 85 -4.25 -1.31 -6.07
N THR A 86 -4.35 -2.16 -5.06
CA THR A 86 -5.62 -2.64 -4.51
C THR A 86 -6.05 -1.90 -3.25
N GLU A 87 -5.09 -1.38 -2.45
CA GLU A 87 -5.42 -0.70 -1.19
C GLU A 87 -4.39 0.37 -0.83
N GLY A 88 -4.87 1.38 -0.11
CA GLY A 88 -4.06 2.38 0.57
C GLY A 88 -3.35 3.39 -0.34
N THR A 89 -2.26 3.94 0.20
CA THR A 89 -1.41 4.92 -0.49
C THR A 89 0.05 4.48 -0.37
N GLY A 90 0.73 4.40 -1.49
CA GLY A 90 2.14 4.03 -1.57
C GLY A 90 2.95 5.00 -2.41
N TYR A 91 4.21 4.69 -2.52
CA TYR A 91 5.21 5.39 -3.30
C TYR A 91 5.83 4.45 -4.33
N TYR A 92 6.11 4.99 -5.50
CA TYR A 92 6.90 4.38 -6.55
C TYR A 92 7.94 5.37 -7.05
N GLN A 93 9.16 4.91 -7.28
CA GLN A 93 10.20 5.77 -7.84
C GLN A 93 11.12 4.97 -8.76
N GLU A 94 11.42 5.52 -9.93
CA GLU A 94 12.52 5.08 -10.77
C GLU A 94 13.78 5.89 -10.43
N ARG A 95 14.94 5.29 -10.60
CA ARG A 95 16.22 5.95 -10.34
C ARG A 95 16.33 7.27 -11.10
N GLY A 96 16.66 8.33 -10.38
CA GLY A 96 16.80 9.67 -10.93
C GLY A 96 15.50 10.42 -11.25
N LYS A 97 14.34 9.83 -10.95
CA LYS A 97 13.04 10.49 -11.12
C LYS A 97 12.42 10.88 -9.76
N PRO A 98 11.48 11.84 -9.74
CA PRO A 98 10.70 12.16 -8.55
C PRO A 98 9.89 10.94 -8.07
N ILE A 99 9.61 10.88 -6.76
CA ILE A 99 8.68 9.91 -6.19
C ILE A 99 7.27 10.18 -6.72
N GLN A 100 6.62 9.14 -7.22
CA GLN A 100 5.22 9.14 -7.59
C GLN A 100 4.39 8.61 -6.42
N VAL A 101 3.39 9.37 -5.97
CA VAL A 101 2.40 8.90 -5.01
C VAL A 101 1.35 8.09 -5.76
N VAL A 102 1.13 6.86 -5.33
CA VAL A 102 0.19 5.92 -5.95
C VAL A 102 -0.90 5.52 -4.96
N ARG A 103 -2.11 5.28 -5.47
CA ARG A 103 -3.32 5.03 -4.66
C ARG A 103 -4.11 3.86 -5.21
N LYS A 104 -5.02 3.35 -4.42
CA LYS A 104 -5.99 2.33 -4.86
C LYS A 104 -6.61 2.70 -6.21
N GLY A 105 -6.55 1.76 -7.16
CA GLY A 105 -7.04 1.91 -8.53
C GLY A 105 -5.96 2.29 -9.55
N ASP A 106 -4.78 2.75 -9.10
CA ASP A 106 -3.68 3.05 -10.00
C ASP A 106 -3.03 1.77 -10.54
N VAL A 107 -2.42 1.91 -11.72
CA VAL A 107 -1.63 0.87 -12.37
C VAL A 107 -0.25 1.41 -12.66
N ILE A 108 0.78 0.73 -12.16
CA ILE A 108 2.18 1.08 -12.40
C ILE A 108 2.80 0.06 -13.34
N LYS A 109 3.51 0.54 -14.34
CA LYS A 109 4.34 -0.27 -15.23
C LYS A 109 5.81 -0.04 -14.90
N CYS A 110 6.41 -0.96 -14.16
CA CYS A 110 7.85 -0.98 -13.92
C CYS A 110 8.53 -1.47 -15.21
N LEU A 111 9.26 -0.59 -15.88
CA LEU A 111 9.85 -0.92 -17.19
C LEU A 111 10.96 -1.97 -17.04
N PRO A 112 11.14 -2.85 -18.07
CA PRO A 112 12.22 -3.82 -18.07
C PRO A 112 13.60 -3.18 -17.87
N GLY A 113 14.38 -3.72 -16.95
CA GLY A 113 15.75 -3.28 -16.71
C GLY A 113 15.90 -1.95 -15.97
N VAL A 114 14.81 -1.28 -15.60
CA VAL A 114 14.85 0.01 -14.90
C VAL A 114 14.93 -0.20 -13.39
N GLU A 115 15.91 0.45 -12.74
CA GLU A 115 16.01 0.48 -11.28
C GLU A 115 14.85 1.25 -10.67
N HIS A 116 14.15 0.64 -9.75
CA HIS A 116 13.02 1.26 -9.06
C HIS A 116 12.84 0.69 -7.66
N TRP A 117 12.00 1.34 -6.88
CA TRP A 117 11.49 0.83 -5.63
C TRP A 117 10.03 1.22 -5.46
N HIS A 118 9.34 0.52 -4.58
CA HIS A 118 7.98 0.86 -4.16
C HIS A 118 7.73 0.40 -2.72
N GLY A 119 6.74 1.03 -2.08
CA GLY A 119 6.37 0.73 -0.70
C GLY A 119 5.20 1.56 -0.24
N ALA A 120 4.78 1.33 1.00
CA ALA A 120 3.75 2.10 1.67
C ALA A 120 4.19 3.54 1.92
N SER A 121 3.24 4.48 1.96
CA SER A 121 3.53 5.82 2.49
C SER A 121 3.73 5.78 4.01
N PRO A 122 4.32 6.83 4.64
CA PRO A 122 4.55 6.83 6.09
C PRO A 122 3.28 6.73 6.95
N LYS A 123 2.11 7.08 6.38
CA LYS A 123 0.84 7.23 7.11
C LYS A 123 -0.26 6.25 6.67
N SER A 124 0.01 5.40 5.69
CA SER A 124 -1.00 4.48 5.15
C SER A 124 -0.38 3.12 4.86
N GLY A 125 -1.05 2.06 5.22
CA GLY A 125 -0.77 0.75 4.63
C GLY A 125 -0.97 0.78 3.12
N PHE A 126 -0.47 -0.24 2.43
CA PHE A 126 -0.43 -0.30 0.99
C PHE A 126 -0.53 -1.74 0.52
N ALA A 127 -1.32 -2.01 -0.52
CA ALA A 127 -1.35 -3.34 -1.12
C ALA A 127 -1.50 -3.26 -2.64
N TYR A 128 -0.94 -4.25 -3.31
CA TYR A 128 -1.05 -4.40 -4.76
C TYR A 128 -1.00 -5.88 -5.17
N ILE A 129 -1.45 -6.13 -6.40
CA ILE A 129 -1.18 -7.36 -7.13
C ILE A 129 0.00 -7.08 -8.06
N ALA A 130 1.07 -7.86 -7.94
CA ALA A 130 2.21 -7.83 -8.84
C ALA A 130 2.05 -8.91 -9.92
N VAL A 131 2.24 -8.52 -11.18
CA VAL A 131 2.34 -9.41 -12.33
C VAL A 131 3.74 -9.29 -12.90
N THR A 132 4.55 -10.33 -12.75
CA THR A 132 5.99 -10.28 -13.04
C THR A 132 6.38 -11.39 -14.03
N PRO A 133 6.76 -11.05 -15.27
CA PRO A 133 7.33 -12.02 -16.21
C PRO A 133 8.59 -12.70 -15.63
N THR A 134 8.66 -14.02 -15.72
CA THR A 134 9.73 -14.81 -15.07
C THR A 134 10.80 -15.30 -16.06
N GLN A 135 10.46 -15.45 -17.34
CA GLN A 135 11.38 -16.00 -18.36
C GLN A 135 12.56 -15.09 -18.71
N LYS A 136 12.50 -13.79 -18.36
CA LYS A 136 13.59 -12.83 -18.60
C LYS A 136 14.65 -12.79 -17.47
N GLY A 137 14.45 -13.55 -16.42
CA GLY A 137 15.37 -13.65 -15.30
C GLY A 137 14.75 -13.24 -13.97
N LYS A 138 15.50 -13.45 -12.89
CA LYS A 138 15.07 -13.14 -11.53
C LYS A 138 15.25 -11.65 -11.22
N THR A 139 14.49 -11.15 -10.24
CA THR A 139 14.67 -9.82 -9.66
C THR A 139 16.10 -9.63 -9.18
N VAL A 140 16.72 -8.52 -9.55
CA VAL A 140 18.05 -8.10 -9.08
C VAL A 140 17.85 -7.09 -7.97
N TRP A 141 18.25 -7.45 -6.75
CA TRP A 141 18.16 -6.59 -5.58
C TRP A 141 19.40 -5.71 -5.47
N LEU A 142 19.22 -4.47 -5.08
CA LEU A 142 20.23 -3.43 -4.91
C LEU A 142 20.23 -2.94 -3.45
N GLU A 143 20.70 -1.71 -3.23
CA GLU A 143 20.79 -1.10 -1.91
C GLU A 143 19.43 -0.67 -1.33
N PRO A 144 19.32 -0.51 0.00
CA PRO A 144 18.15 0.05 0.65
C PRO A 144 17.82 1.48 0.18
N VAL A 145 16.54 1.82 0.20
CA VAL A 145 16.08 3.21 -0.04
C VAL A 145 16.47 4.07 1.15
N ALA A 146 17.24 5.14 0.89
CA ALA A 146 17.67 6.07 1.94
C ALA A 146 16.46 6.82 2.54
N ASP A 147 16.42 6.96 3.86
CA ASP A 147 15.32 7.62 4.56
C ASP A 147 15.11 9.08 4.14
N LYS A 148 16.20 9.80 3.79
CA LYS A 148 16.11 11.16 3.27
C LYS A 148 15.31 11.23 1.95
N ASP A 149 15.47 10.22 1.09
CA ASP A 149 14.78 10.16 -0.21
C ASP A 149 13.33 9.73 0.00
N TYR A 150 13.09 8.70 0.81
CA TYR A 150 11.75 8.23 1.15
C TYR A 150 10.89 9.34 1.80
N ASN A 151 11.46 10.17 2.67
CA ASN A 151 10.75 11.25 3.37
C ASN A 151 10.73 12.57 2.59
N SER A 152 11.18 12.61 1.33
CA SER A 152 11.22 13.82 0.50
C SER A 152 9.84 14.28 -0.02
N VAL A 153 8.84 13.41 0.03
CA VAL A 153 7.46 13.71 -0.40
C VAL A 153 6.78 14.57 0.67
N LYS A 154 6.33 15.76 0.29
CA LYS A 154 5.62 16.73 1.16
C LYS A 154 4.11 16.55 1.10
#